data_ac6e0b1dd6b39eb90a26dcd85ba7fca6
#
_entry.id   ac6e0b1dd6b39eb90a26dcd85ba7fca6
#
_cell.length_a   1.000
_cell.length_b   1.000
_cell.length_c   1.000
_cell.angle_alpha   90.00
_cell.angle_beta   90.00
_cell.angle_gamma   90.00
#
_symmetry.space_group_name_H-M   'P 1'
#
loop_
_entity.id
_entity.type
_entity.pdbx_description
1 polymer ?
#
loop_
_entity_poly.entity_id
_entity_poly.type
_entity_poly.pdbx_seq_one_letter_code
_entity_poly.pdbx_strand_id
1 'polypeptide(L)'
;KSYDAEALKAQAVAARTYAMTKLGAHTGSGYQLCDTTACQVYKGYSNESDATTAAVDATAGEVACYNGSPIEAVFSASTGGYTESSENVWNAAVPYLRAVPEPGEYGDNSWAKTLTLDELTALLQAKGENIGTAKDIVITKLSTGGRVQEMQIVGTSGTKTLTKEAIRTYFSSACGTLPSKMFTINGKGGTVTGGTSTSAKGGLLSAVARQGIVAKTEGALSYLNGKKLSVDVDAAQPAQNTDNEAYTVYNVSISTVANGKFVFSGSGSGHGVGLSQKGAQGMAQMGYDYKEILCHYYTGITIEG
;
A
#
# COMPACT_ATOMS: atom_id res chain seq x y z
N LYS A 1 6.88 -20.11 -7.40
CA LYS A 1 7.44 -21.28 -8.10
C LYS A 1 7.44 -21.12 -9.64
N SER A 2 6.54 -20.34 -10.17
CA SER A 2 6.44 -20.01 -11.62
C SER A 2 6.99 -18.64 -11.98
N TYR A 3 7.69 -17.99 -11.06
CA TYR A 3 8.26 -16.67 -11.29
C TYR A 3 9.60 -16.79 -12.02
N ASP A 4 9.97 -15.71 -12.69
CA ASP A 4 11.26 -15.54 -13.35
C ASP A 4 12.43 -15.67 -12.37
N ALA A 5 13.58 -16.15 -12.85
CA ALA A 5 14.74 -16.37 -12.03
C ALA A 5 15.22 -15.09 -11.31
N GLU A 6 15.17 -13.94 -11.99
CA GLU A 6 15.59 -12.66 -11.39
C GLU A 6 14.62 -12.19 -10.29
N ALA A 7 13.31 -12.42 -10.45
CA ALA A 7 12.33 -12.15 -9.40
C ALA A 7 12.53 -13.06 -8.17
N LEU A 8 12.85 -14.34 -8.40
CA LEU A 8 13.13 -15.29 -7.33
C LEU A 8 14.43 -14.95 -6.59
N LYS A 9 15.49 -14.53 -7.30
CA LYS A 9 16.74 -14.04 -6.70
C LYS A 9 16.51 -12.79 -5.85
N ALA A 10 15.78 -11.81 -6.36
CA ALA A 10 15.42 -10.60 -5.59
C ALA A 10 14.68 -10.95 -4.30
N GLN A 11 13.71 -11.88 -4.38
CA GLN A 11 13.00 -12.36 -3.20
C GLN A 11 13.91 -13.13 -2.23
N ALA A 12 14.85 -13.94 -2.73
CA ALA A 12 15.79 -14.70 -1.89
C ALA A 12 16.69 -13.77 -1.08
N VAL A 13 17.27 -12.72 -1.72
CA VAL A 13 18.08 -11.71 -1.04
C VAL A 13 17.24 -10.92 -0.03
N ALA A 14 16.04 -10.45 -0.40
CA ALA A 14 15.17 -9.72 0.51
C ALA A 14 14.77 -10.57 1.72
N ALA A 15 14.36 -11.84 1.51
CA ALA A 15 13.96 -12.74 2.59
C ALA A 15 15.11 -13.07 3.55
N ARG A 16 16.32 -13.31 3.00
CA ARG A 16 17.53 -13.54 3.79
C ARG A 16 17.87 -12.31 4.64
N THR A 17 17.89 -11.14 4.02
CA THR A 17 18.19 -9.87 4.70
C THR A 17 17.19 -9.59 5.83
N TYR A 18 15.90 -9.75 5.55
CA TYR A 18 14.85 -9.58 6.55
C TYR A 18 15.00 -10.59 7.72
N ALA A 19 15.26 -11.86 7.42
CA ALA A 19 15.48 -12.87 8.46
C ALA A 19 16.62 -12.48 9.39
N MET A 20 17.76 -12.00 8.86
CA MET A 20 18.91 -11.56 9.66
C MET A 20 18.54 -10.43 10.64
N THR A 21 17.73 -9.47 10.21
CA THR A 21 17.31 -8.35 11.09
C THR A 21 16.28 -8.76 12.13
N LYS A 22 15.62 -9.90 11.97
CA LYS A 22 14.60 -10.43 12.90
C LYS A 22 15.12 -11.58 13.76
N LEU A 23 16.37 -11.99 13.61
CA LEU A 23 16.97 -12.99 14.50
C LEU A 23 16.85 -12.54 15.95
N GLY A 24 16.36 -13.43 16.79
CA GLY A 24 16.16 -13.14 18.20
C GLY A 24 14.78 -12.54 18.58
N ALA A 25 13.90 -12.27 17.60
CA ALA A 25 12.57 -11.71 17.89
C ALA A 25 11.72 -12.56 18.85
N HIS A 26 11.98 -13.88 18.90
CA HIS A 26 11.22 -14.85 19.69
C HIS A 26 12.08 -15.66 20.67
N THR A 27 13.27 -15.20 21.04
CA THR A 27 14.19 -15.94 21.94
C THR A 27 13.55 -16.29 23.27
N GLY A 28 12.70 -15.44 23.81
CA GLY A 28 11.93 -15.73 25.04
C GLY A 28 10.94 -16.88 24.91
N SER A 29 10.61 -17.32 23.68
CA SER A 29 9.74 -18.45 23.36
C SER A 29 10.52 -19.68 22.90
N GLY A 30 11.85 -19.63 22.92
CA GLY A 30 12.73 -20.77 22.57
C GLY A 30 12.99 -20.96 21.08
N TYR A 31 12.65 -20.01 20.23
CA TYR A 31 12.96 -20.02 18.80
C TYR A 31 13.37 -18.61 18.30
N GLN A 32 13.95 -18.52 17.10
CA GLN A 32 14.48 -17.28 16.56
C GLN A 32 13.44 -16.50 15.71
N LEU A 33 12.72 -17.24 14.86
CA LEU A 33 11.73 -16.69 13.94
C LEU A 33 10.48 -17.58 13.97
N CYS A 34 9.29 -16.97 13.75
CA CYS A 34 8.06 -17.73 13.53
C CYS A 34 7.80 -17.93 12.03
N ASP A 35 6.96 -18.90 11.70
CA ASP A 35 6.56 -19.29 10.35
C ASP A 35 5.32 -18.55 9.83
N THR A 36 4.91 -17.48 10.51
CA THR A 36 3.73 -16.66 10.20
C THR A 36 4.12 -15.33 9.54
N THR A 37 3.11 -14.54 9.18
CA THR A 37 3.31 -13.18 8.65
C THR A 37 3.95 -12.20 9.64
N ALA A 38 4.10 -12.56 10.91
CA ALA A 38 4.80 -11.73 11.90
C ALA A 38 6.32 -11.71 11.66
N CYS A 39 6.89 -12.84 11.19
CA CYS A 39 8.26 -12.92 10.70
C CYS A 39 8.26 -13.17 9.19
N GLN A 40 8.23 -14.44 8.77
CA GLN A 40 8.08 -14.82 7.36
C GLN A 40 7.27 -16.10 7.26
N VAL A 41 6.31 -16.15 6.34
CA VAL A 41 5.53 -17.36 6.12
C VAL A 41 6.43 -18.48 5.58
N TYR A 42 6.60 -19.54 6.35
CA TYR A 42 7.33 -20.74 5.97
C TYR A 42 6.41 -21.97 6.04
N LYS A 43 6.25 -22.65 4.93
CA LYS A 43 5.33 -23.80 4.81
C LYS A 43 6.04 -25.17 4.83
N GLY A 44 7.27 -25.21 5.27
CA GLY A 44 8.06 -26.41 5.38
C GLY A 44 8.75 -26.85 4.07
N TYR A 45 9.62 -27.80 4.18
CA TYR A 45 10.49 -28.33 3.12
C TYR A 45 9.71 -28.79 1.88
N SER A 46 8.54 -29.41 2.04
CA SER A 46 7.71 -29.88 0.94
C SER A 46 7.23 -28.78 -0.02
N ASN A 47 7.37 -27.51 0.37
CA ASN A 47 7.03 -26.36 -0.46
C ASN A 47 8.21 -25.75 -1.23
N GLU A 48 9.42 -26.28 -1.05
CA GLU A 48 10.57 -25.91 -1.85
C GLU A 48 10.42 -26.38 -3.31
N SER A 49 11.19 -25.79 -4.20
CA SER A 49 11.24 -26.17 -5.61
C SER A 49 12.63 -25.89 -6.18
N ASP A 50 13.04 -26.62 -7.21
CA ASP A 50 14.35 -26.48 -7.84
C ASP A 50 14.62 -25.00 -8.24
N ALA A 51 13.61 -24.29 -8.76
CA ALA A 51 13.75 -22.90 -9.15
C ALA A 51 14.01 -21.97 -7.95
N THR A 52 13.33 -22.20 -6.81
CA THR A 52 13.57 -21.40 -5.60
C THR A 52 14.91 -21.74 -4.96
N THR A 53 15.29 -23.00 -4.94
CA THR A 53 16.59 -23.46 -4.44
C THR A 53 17.72 -22.88 -5.29
N ALA A 54 17.63 -22.96 -6.63
CA ALA A 54 18.60 -22.36 -7.52
C ALA A 54 18.77 -20.85 -7.34
N ALA A 55 17.67 -20.12 -7.07
CA ALA A 55 17.74 -18.68 -6.79
C ALA A 55 18.44 -18.36 -5.46
N VAL A 56 18.21 -19.17 -4.42
CA VAL A 56 18.89 -19.07 -3.12
C VAL A 56 20.39 -19.35 -3.27
N ASP A 57 20.75 -20.40 -3.99
CA ASP A 57 22.15 -20.81 -4.22
C ASP A 57 22.90 -19.77 -5.06
N ALA A 58 22.25 -19.25 -6.12
CA ALA A 58 22.83 -18.23 -7.00
C ALA A 58 23.07 -16.87 -6.30
N THR A 59 22.43 -16.64 -5.17
CA THR A 59 22.58 -15.42 -4.35
C THR A 59 23.15 -15.72 -2.96
N ALA A 60 23.87 -16.83 -2.81
CA ALA A 60 24.38 -17.25 -1.50
C ALA A 60 25.26 -16.16 -0.86
N GLY A 61 24.99 -15.85 0.42
CA GLY A 61 25.69 -14.80 1.17
C GLY A 61 25.21 -13.37 0.91
N GLU A 62 24.57 -13.07 -0.23
CA GLU A 62 24.17 -11.70 -0.56
C GLU A 62 23.02 -11.18 0.32
N VAL A 63 23.19 -9.94 0.78
CA VAL A 63 22.23 -9.21 1.60
C VAL A 63 22.10 -7.76 1.12
N ALA A 64 20.93 -7.18 1.30
CA ALA A 64 20.68 -5.77 1.01
C ALA A 64 21.10 -4.92 2.22
N CYS A 65 21.99 -3.94 1.99
CA CYS A 65 22.54 -3.08 3.04
C CYS A 65 22.24 -1.60 2.77
N TYR A 66 22.07 -0.85 3.83
CA TYR A 66 22.02 0.62 3.81
C TYR A 66 23.07 1.15 4.80
N ASN A 67 23.99 1.98 4.31
CA ASN A 67 25.14 2.45 5.09
C ASN A 67 25.92 1.30 5.78
N GLY A 68 26.18 0.20 5.05
CA GLY A 68 26.95 -0.95 5.53
C GLY A 68 26.24 -1.84 6.56
N SER A 69 24.93 -1.67 6.76
CA SER A 69 24.15 -2.50 7.66
C SER A 69 22.97 -3.16 6.95
N PRO A 70 22.66 -4.44 7.21
CA PRO A 70 21.51 -5.10 6.62
C PRO A 70 20.21 -4.34 6.92
N ILE A 71 19.37 -4.17 5.89
CA ILE A 71 18.10 -3.46 5.99
C ILE A 71 16.97 -4.34 6.51
N GLU A 72 15.94 -3.75 7.06
CA GLU A 72 14.66 -4.44 7.28
C GLU A 72 13.93 -4.57 5.92
N ALA A 73 14.33 -5.58 5.13
CA ALA A 73 13.89 -5.79 3.76
C ALA A 73 12.46 -6.35 3.70
N VAL A 74 11.48 -5.55 4.11
CA VAL A 74 10.06 -5.94 4.12
C VAL A 74 9.52 -6.10 2.70
N PHE A 75 8.58 -7.03 2.52
CA PHE A 75 7.97 -7.32 1.23
C PHE A 75 6.49 -7.68 1.36
N SER A 76 5.75 -7.57 0.27
CA SER A 76 4.34 -7.94 0.19
C SER A 76 4.02 -8.57 -1.16
N ALA A 77 2.86 -9.22 -1.28
CA ALA A 77 2.48 -9.92 -2.50
C ALA A 77 2.32 -8.98 -3.71
N SER A 78 1.65 -7.83 -3.50
CA SER A 78 1.36 -6.87 -4.57
C SER A 78 1.06 -5.50 -3.97
N THR A 79 1.62 -4.45 -4.55
CA THR A 79 1.34 -3.08 -4.13
C THR A 79 0.10 -2.49 -4.77
N GLY A 80 -0.32 -3.01 -5.91
CA GLY A 80 -1.47 -2.49 -6.66
C GLY A 80 -1.13 -1.27 -7.52
N GLY A 81 0.16 -1.03 -7.80
CA GLY A 81 0.63 0.00 -8.73
C GLY A 81 1.55 1.07 -8.14
N TYR A 82 1.69 1.11 -6.82
CA TYR A 82 2.61 2.02 -6.13
C TYR A 82 2.98 1.46 -4.75
N THR A 83 4.23 1.51 -4.35
CA THR A 83 4.63 1.14 -2.99
C THR A 83 4.22 2.22 -1.98
N GLU A 84 4.46 2.00 -0.70
CA GLU A 84 4.14 2.95 0.36
C GLU A 84 5.38 3.27 1.20
N SER A 85 5.47 4.50 1.67
CA SER A 85 6.50 4.89 2.63
C SER A 85 6.21 4.32 4.01
N SER A 86 7.26 3.92 4.73
CA SER A 86 7.15 3.20 6.00
C SER A 86 6.34 3.92 7.07
N GLU A 87 6.46 5.24 7.21
CA GLU A 87 5.73 6.06 8.19
C GLU A 87 4.21 6.07 7.97
N ASN A 88 3.76 5.80 6.76
CA ASN A 88 2.33 5.71 6.42
C ASN A 88 1.70 4.37 6.80
N VAL A 89 2.52 3.39 7.17
CA VAL A 89 2.08 2.06 7.61
C VAL A 89 2.46 1.84 9.07
N TRP A 90 3.71 2.14 9.41
CA TRP A 90 4.26 2.05 10.76
C TRP A 90 4.48 3.45 11.34
N ASN A 91 5.29 3.58 12.40
CA ASN A 91 5.46 4.86 13.11
C ASN A 91 6.73 5.62 12.71
N ALA A 92 7.69 4.94 12.07
CA ALA A 92 9.00 5.51 11.75
C ALA A 92 9.20 5.69 10.25
N ALA A 93 9.76 6.84 9.87
CA ALA A 93 10.28 7.06 8.53
C ALA A 93 11.64 6.34 8.41
N VAL A 94 11.68 5.33 7.54
CA VAL A 94 12.89 4.55 7.27
C VAL A 94 13.45 5.01 5.92
N PRO A 95 14.72 5.44 5.82
CA PRO A 95 15.23 6.12 4.64
C PRO A 95 15.22 5.27 3.37
N TYR A 96 15.38 3.97 3.49
CA TYR A 96 15.34 3.02 2.38
C TYR A 96 13.95 2.43 2.08
N LEU A 97 12.90 2.72 2.89
CA LEU A 97 11.52 2.28 2.68
C LEU A 97 10.65 3.45 2.22
N ARG A 98 10.88 3.89 0.99
CA ARG A 98 10.18 5.02 0.35
C ARG A 98 9.16 4.53 -0.67
N ALA A 99 8.14 5.34 -0.90
CA ALA A 99 7.13 5.07 -1.91
C ALA A 99 7.73 5.23 -3.32
N VAL A 100 7.62 4.19 -4.15
CA VAL A 100 8.06 4.19 -5.55
C VAL A 100 6.95 3.67 -6.46
N PRO A 101 6.85 4.15 -7.72
CA PRO A 101 5.89 3.62 -8.67
C PRO A 101 6.23 2.19 -9.07
N GLU A 102 5.22 1.37 -9.33
CA GLU A 102 5.42 0.05 -9.94
C GLU A 102 5.60 0.21 -11.45
N PRO A 103 6.68 -0.28 -12.05
CA PRO A 103 6.84 -0.27 -13.51
C PRO A 103 5.78 -1.14 -14.21
N GLY A 104 5.37 -2.23 -13.56
CA GLY A 104 4.31 -3.13 -13.97
C GLY A 104 4.20 -4.33 -13.05
N GLU A 105 3.01 -4.65 -12.57
CA GLU A 105 2.78 -5.85 -11.77
C GLU A 105 2.30 -7.01 -12.62
N TYR A 106 2.79 -8.21 -12.31
CA TYR A 106 2.38 -9.44 -12.96
C TYR A 106 0.95 -9.84 -12.59
N GLY A 107 0.14 -10.08 -13.60
CA GLY A 107 -1.23 -10.60 -13.49
C GLY A 107 -2.25 -9.58 -12.96
N ASP A 108 -3.50 -10.02 -12.87
CA ASP A 108 -4.57 -9.23 -12.27
C ASP A 108 -4.48 -9.26 -10.73
N ASN A 109 -4.47 -8.09 -10.13
CA ASN A 109 -4.39 -7.88 -8.69
C ASN A 109 -5.61 -7.17 -8.15
N SER A 110 -6.66 -7.04 -8.96
CA SER A 110 -7.92 -6.38 -8.57
C SER A 110 -8.71 -7.21 -7.56
N TRP A 111 -9.45 -6.51 -6.72
CA TRP A 111 -10.36 -7.10 -5.75
C TRP A 111 -11.56 -6.19 -5.50
N ALA A 112 -12.67 -6.78 -5.07
CA ALA A 112 -13.83 -6.03 -4.60
C ALA A 112 -14.40 -6.66 -3.32
N LYS A 113 -14.93 -5.80 -2.44
CA LYS A 113 -15.69 -6.15 -1.24
C LYS A 113 -16.91 -5.26 -1.17
N THR A 114 -18.03 -5.81 -0.72
CA THR A 114 -19.28 -5.05 -0.56
C THR A 114 -19.71 -5.07 0.88
N LEU A 115 -20.21 -3.95 1.36
CA LEU A 115 -20.78 -3.76 2.69
C LEU A 115 -22.04 -2.93 2.55
N THR A 116 -23.14 -3.38 3.11
CA THR A 116 -24.38 -2.60 3.15
C THR A 116 -24.38 -1.63 4.33
N LEU A 117 -25.27 -0.64 4.28
CA LEU A 117 -25.42 0.32 5.38
C LEU A 117 -25.91 -0.35 6.67
N ASP A 118 -26.76 -1.38 6.54
CA ASP A 118 -27.26 -2.16 7.67
C ASP A 118 -26.15 -3.02 8.30
N GLU A 119 -25.33 -3.68 7.49
CA GLU A 119 -24.16 -4.44 7.97
C GLU A 119 -23.14 -3.53 8.65
N LEU A 120 -22.92 -2.33 8.13
CA LEU A 120 -22.06 -1.34 8.77
C LEU A 120 -22.64 -0.88 10.11
N THR A 121 -23.94 -0.63 10.18
CA THR A 121 -24.62 -0.27 11.44
C THR A 121 -24.51 -1.39 12.48
N ALA A 122 -24.76 -2.64 12.08
CA ALA A 122 -24.60 -3.80 12.96
C ALA A 122 -23.13 -3.96 13.43
N LEU A 123 -22.17 -3.74 12.56
CA LEU A 123 -20.75 -3.76 12.91
C LEU A 123 -20.38 -2.71 13.96
N LEU A 124 -20.86 -1.46 13.79
CA LEU A 124 -20.65 -0.38 14.75
C LEU A 124 -21.19 -0.76 16.14
N GLN A 125 -22.42 -1.29 16.18
CA GLN A 125 -23.06 -1.75 17.43
C GLN A 125 -22.26 -2.89 18.08
N ALA A 126 -21.85 -3.89 17.30
CA ALA A 126 -21.05 -5.02 17.79
C ALA A 126 -19.68 -4.60 18.36
N LYS A 127 -19.11 -3.49 17.85
CA LYS A 127 -17.85 -2.91 18.33
C LYS A 127 -18.05 -1.88 19.47
N GLY A 128 -19.28 -1.59 19.88
CA GLY A 128 -19.58 -0.61 20.92
C GLY A 128 -19.30 0.84 20.52
N GLU A 129 -19.34 1.15 19.23
CA GLU A 129 -19.10 2.51 18.75
C GLU A 129 -20.34 3.39 18.94
N ASN A 130 -20.17 4.47 19.71
CA ASN A 130 -21.28 5.36 20.09
C ASN A 130 -21.49 6.51 19.09
N ILE A 131 -21.56 6.19 17.79
CA ILE A 131 -21.78 7.17 16.72
C ILE A 131 -23.18 7.07 16.08
N GLY A 132 -24.05 6.25 16.64
CA GLY A 132 -25.42 6.05 16.15
C GLY A 132 -25.47 5.14 14.92
N THR A 133 -26.51 5.30 14.11
CA THR A 133 -26.70 4.55 12.85
C THR A 133 -25.73 5.06 11.78
N ALA A 134 -25.14 4.15 11.02
CA ALA A 134 -24.26 4.50 9.92
C ALA A 134 -24.96 5.33 8.84
N LYS A 135 -24.27 6.31 8.29
CA LYS A 135 -24.73 7.16 7.18
C LYS A 135 -23.81 7.07 5.97
N ASP A 136 -22.49 7.14 6.19
CA ASP A 136 -21.51 7.18 5.10
C ASP A 136 -20.15 6.66 5.55
N ILE A 137 -19.30 6.35 4.57
CA ILE A 137 -17.85 6.19 4.74
C ILE A 137 -17.18 7.24 3.84
N VAL A 138 -16.32 8.06 4.43
CA VAL A 138 -15.63 9.14 3.74
C VAL A 138 -14.13 8.85 3.76
N ILE A 139 -13.48 8.80 2.60
CA ILE A 139 -12.02 8.79 2.53
C ILE A 139 -11.57 10.25 2.68
N THR A 140 -10.73 10.52 3.69
CA THR A 140 -10.31 11.89 4.04
C THR A 140 -8.84 12.15 3.70
N LYS A 141 -8.02 11.09 3.53
CA LYS A 141 -6.61 11.26 3.20
C LYS A 141 -6.07 10.10 2.37
N LEU A 142 -5.29 10.43 1.34
CA LEU A 142 -4.50 9.48 0.54
C LEU A 142 -3.01 9.78 0.69
N SER A 143 -2.17 8.76 0.51
CA SER A 143 -0.73 8.94 0.31
C SER A 143 -0.42 9.39 -1.11
N THR A 144 0.82 9.79 -1.35
CA THR A 144 1.34 10.15 -2.69
C THR A 144 1.10 9.03 -3.72
N GLY A 145 1.16 7.77 -3.30
CA GLY A 145 0.89 6.60 -4.15
C GLY A 145 -0.60 6.28 -4.31
N GLY A 146 -1.51 7.07 -3.73
CA GLY A 146 -2.97 6.87 -3.85
C GLY A 146 -3.56 5.87 -2.85
N ARG A 147 -2.81 5.42 -1.84
CA ARG A 147 -3.33 4.55 -0.77
C ARG A 147 -4.10 5.33 0.27
N VAL A 148 -5.20 4.77 0.74
CA VAL A 148 -6.02 5.36 1.81
C VAL A 148 -5.20 5.42 3.10
N GLN A 149 -5.01 6.63 3.61
CA GLN A 149 -4.30 6.90 4.86
C GLN A 149 -5.25 7.18 6.02
N GLU A 150 -6.39 7.79 5.70
CA GLU A 150 -7.44 8.08 6.65
C GLU A 150 -8.80 7.95 5.99
N MET A 151 -9.75 7.42 6.72
CA MET A 151 -11.15 7.40 6.36
C MET A 151 -12.03 7.54 7.60
N GLN A 152 -13.24 8.03 7.42
CA GLN A 152 -14.20 8.25 8.49
C GLN A 152 -15.48 7.49 8.22
N ILE A 153 -15.99 6.80 9.24
CA ILE A 153 -17.35 6.27 9.26
C ILE A 153 -18.22 7.33 9.92
N VAL A 154 -19.17 7.87 9.16
CA VAL A 154 -20.10 8.90 9.62
C VAL A 154 -21.36 8.26 10.10
N GLY A 155 -21.75 8.50 11.34
CA GLY A 155 -23.00 8.08 11.94
C GLY A 155 -23.96 9.23 12.19
N THR A 156 -25.14 8.92 12.75
CA THR A 156 -26.17 9.92 13.11
C THR A 156 -25.79 10.79 14.29
N SER A 157 -24.88 10.31 15.15
CA SER A 157 -24.52 10.96 16.42
C SER A 157 -23.02 11.21 16.57
N GLY A 158 -22.21 10.93 15.51
CA GLY A 158 -20.78 11.12 15.57
C GLY A 158 -20.04 10.50 14.39
N THR A 159 -18.70 10.46 14.50
CA THR A 159 -17.82 9.97 13.45
C THR A 159 -16.72 9.10 14.06
N LYS A 160 -16.40 7.98 13.41
CA LYS A 160 -15.25 7.11 13.75
C LYS A 160 -14.18 7.25 12.70
N THR A 161 -13.00 7.71 13.10
CA THR A 161 -11.84 7.79 12.22
C THR A 161 -11.05 6.48 12.24
N LEU A 162 -10.66 6.00 11.07
CA LEU A 162 -9.80 4.84 10.86
C LEU A 162 -8.52 5.28 10.17
N THR A 163 -7.38 4.80 10.68
CA THR A 163 -6.05 5.08 10.16
C THR A 163 -5.21 3.80 10.11
N LYS A 164 -4.13 3.81 9.37
CA LYS A 164 -3.14 2.72 9.29
C LYS A 164 -3.79 1.36 8.99
N GLU A 165 -3.46 0.33 9.77
CA GLU A 165 -3.96 -1.03 9.56
C GLU A 165 -5.45 -1.18 9.92
N ALA A 166 -5.99 -0.33 10.78
CA ALA A 166 -7.42 -0.33 11.09
C ALA A 166 -8.28 -0.12 9.83
N ILE A 167 -7.79 0.60 8.82
CA ILE A 167 -8.48 0.76 7.53
C ILE A 167 -8.79 -0.59 6.88
N ARG A 168 -7.87 -1.57 6.97
CA ARG A 168 -8.04 -2.90 6.37
C ARG A 168 -8.84 -3.86 7.26
N THR A 169 -8.59 -3.81 8.56
CA THR A 169 -9.05 -4.85 9.50
C THR A 169 -10.39 -4.53 10.15
N TYR A 170 -10.81 -3.25 10.16
CA TYR A 170 -12.03 -2.83 10.86
C TYR A 170 -13.28 -3.57 10.40
N PHE A 171 -13.38 -3.83 9.10
CA PHE A 171 -14.55 -4.47 8.46
C PHE A 171 -14.47 -6.00 8.41
N SER A 172 -13.47 -6.62 9.04
CA SER A 172 -13.14 -8.04 8.85
C SER A 172 -14.28 -8.99 9.19
N SER A 173 -15.09 -8.69 10.21
CA SER A 173 -16.25 -9.51 10.59
C SER A 173 -17.48 -9.32 9.70
N ALA A 174 -17.55 -8.23 8.93
CA ALA A 174 -18.70 -7.94 8.07
C ALA A 174 -18.45 -8.36 6.61
N CYS A 175 -17.33 -7.94 6.01
CA CYS A 175 -17.03 -8.26 4.60
C CYS A 175 -15.64 -8.88 4.39
N GLY A 176 -14.95 -9.27 5.47
CA GLY A 176 -13.59 -9.77 5.45
C GLY A 176 -12.56 -8.62 5.43
N THR A 177 -11.32 -8.94 5.79
CA THR A 177 -10.21 -7.99 5.75
C THR A 177 -9.99 -7.47 4.33
N LEU A 178 -9.85 -6.15 4.16
CA LEU A 178 -9.51 -5.57 2.87
C LEU A 178 -8.08 -5.97 2.47
N PRO A 179 -7.86 -6.49 1.25
CA PRO A 179 -6.56 -7.00 0.85
C PRO A 179 -5.43 -5.96 0.87
N SER A 180 -5.74 -4.71 0.57
CA SER A 180 -4.78 -3.59 0.56
C SER A 180 -5.45 -2.29 0.99
N LYS A 181 -4.68 -1.20 1.10
CA LYS A 181 -5.19 0.17 1.25
C LYS A 181 -5.30 0.92 -0.11
N MET A 182 -5.02 0.24 -1.22
CA MET A 182 -5.15 0.79 -2.56
C MET A 182 -6.57 0.52 -3.09
N PHE A 183 -7.53 1.39 -2.75
CA PHE A 183 -8.93 1.20 -3.14
C PHE A 183 -9.71 2.52 -3.23
N THR A 184 -10.85 2.44 -3.90
CA THR A 184 -11.92 3.44 -3.92
C THR A 184 -13.18 2.85 -3.29
N ILE A 185 -14.13 3.69 -2.92
CA ILE A 185 -15.46 3.27 -2.46
C ILE A 185 -16.49 3.80 -3.46
N ASN A 186 -17.27 2.90 -4.06
CA ASN A 186 -18.25 3.24 -5.12
C ASN A 186 -17.65 4.08 -6.27
N GLY A 187 -16.40 3.75 -6.65
CA GLY A 187 -15.66 4.46 -7.68
C GLY A 187 -15.17 5.86 -7.28
N LYS A 188 -15.31 6.23 -6.00
CA LYS A 188 -14.89 7.52 -5.46
C LYS A 188 -13.68 7.30 -4.54
N GLY A 189 -12.64 8.11 -4.72
CA GLY A 189 -11.45 8.14 -3.86
C GLY A 189 -11.43 9.39 -2.98
N GLY A 190 -10.50 9.41 -2.04
CA GLY A 190 -10.19 10.61 -1.25
C GLY A 190 -9.21 11.54 -1.98
N THR A 191 -8.70 12.50 -1.27
CA THR A 191 -7.78 13.53 -1.78
C THR A 191 -6.43 12.95 -2.16
N VAL A 192 -5.92 13.36 -3.30
CA VAL A 192 -4.53 13.11 -3.69
C VAL A 192 -3.66 14.24 -3.15
N THR A 193 -2.61 13.92 -2.42
CA THR A 193 -1.56 14.90 -2.10
C THR A 193 -0.70 15.08 -3.35
N GLY A 194 -0.90 16.18 -4.06
CA GLY A 194 -0.15 16.49 -5.27
C GLY A 194 1.15 17.20 -4.92
N GLY A 195 2.29 16.60 -5.22
CA GLY A 195 3.54 17.34 -5.38
C GLY A 195 3.59 17.93 -6.78
N THR A 196 3.89 19.23 -6.91
CA THR A 196 4.23 19.83 -8.19
C THR A 196 5.70 19.56 -8.48
N SER A 197 6.05 18.32 -8.90
CA SER A 197 7.32 18.08 -9.54
C SER A 197 7.18 18.41 -11.03
N THR A 198 7.84 19.45 -11.49
CA THR A 198 7.88 19.87 -12.90
C THR A 198 8.74 18.96 -13.78
N SER A 199 9.28 17.86 -13.26
CA SER A 199 10.22 16.99 -13.98
C SER A 199 9.86 15.50 -14.06
N ALA A 200 8.71 15.05 -13.56
CA ALA A 200 8.31 13.65 -13.70
C ALA A 200 7.24 13.49 -14.78
N LYS A 201 7.68 13.25 -16.01
CA LYS A 201 6.79 12.82 -17.09
C LYS A 201 6.11 11.49 -16.70
N GLY A 202 4.82 11.52 -16.38
CA GLY A 202 3.91 10.39 -16.54
C GLY A 202 3.35 9.70 -15.29
N GLY A 203 3.91 9.85 -14.07
CA GLY A 203 3.50 9.01 -12.94
C GLY A 203 2.19 9.46 -12.25
N LEU A 204 2.08 10.71 -11.85
CA LEU A 204 0.96 11.19 -11.03
C LEU A 204 -0.33 11.39 -11.84
N LEU A 205 -0.22 11.95 -13.07
CA LEU A 205 -1.36 12.13 -13.97
C LEU A 205 -1.99 10.81 -14.39
N SER A 206 -1.21 9.73 -14.49
CA SER A 206 -1.73 8.40 -14.85
C SER A 206 -2.51 7.74 -13.72
N ALA A 207 -2.13 7.93 -12.46
CA ALA A 207 -2.88 7.39 -11.32
C ALA A 207 -4.20 8.14 -11.12
N VAL A 208 -4.20 9.46 -11.24
CA VAL A 208 -5.39 10.31 -11.16
C VAL A 208 -6.31 10.10 -12.37
N ALA A 209 -5.76 9.98 -13.56
CA ALA A 209 -6.54 9.74 -14.79
C ALA A 209 -7.19 8.36 -14.83
N ARG A 210 -6.54 7.31 -14.30
CA ARG A 210 -7.13 5.97 -14.16
C ARG A 210 -8.31 5.92 -13.19
N GLN A 211 -8.38 6.84 -12.23
CA GLN A 211 -9.49 6.97 -11.30
C GLN A 211 -10.59 7.95 -11.77
N GLY A 212 -10.49 8.50 -12.98
CA GLY A 212 -11.50 9.38 -13.55
C GLY A 212 -11.59 10.77 -12.92
N ILE A 213 -10.57 11.19 -12.18
CA ILE A 213 -10.50 12.52 -11.54
C ILE A 213 -9.48 13.36 -12.29
N VAL A 214 -9.91 14.44 -12.94
CA VAL A 214 -9.06 15.45 -13.56
C VAL A 214 -9.10 16.71 -12.71
N ALA A 215 -8.00 17.01 -12.02
CA ALA A 215 -7.82 18.29 -11.33
C ALA A 215 -7.07 19.28 -12.26
N LYS A 216 -7.69 20.41 -12.57
CA LYS A 216 -7.03 21.56 -13.19
C LYS A 216 -6.84 22.65 -12.16
N THR A 217 -5.64 23.19 -12.05
CA THR A 217 -5.30 24.35 -11.22
C THR A 217 -5.97 25.60 -11.77
N GLU A 218 -6.45 26.44 -10.85
CA GLU A 218 -7.17 27.71 -11.01
C GLU A 218 -8.65 27.56 -11.38
N GLY A 219 -9.51 27.60 -10.35
CA GLY A 219 -10.97 27.80 -10.49
C GLY A 219 -11.71 26.59 -11.08
N ALA A 220 -11.19 25.39 -10.97
CA ALA A 220 -11.67 24.26 -11.71
C ALA A 220 -12.86 23.57 -11.06
N LEU A 221 -13.94 23.55 -11.77
CA LEU A 221 -15.05 22.63 -11.65
C LEU A 221 -14.62 21.24 -12.09
N SER A 222 -14.64 20.28 -11.16
CA SER A 222 -14.44 18.87 -11.52
C SER A 222 -15.77 18.26 -11.92
N TYR A 223 -15.76 17.54 -13.04
CA TYR A 223 -16.89 16.73 -13.48
C TYR A 223 -16.49 15.27 -13.45
N LEU A 224 -17.28 14.43 -12.80
CA LEU A 224 -17.17 12.98 -12.90
C LEU A 224 -18.42 12.47 -13.61
N ASN A 225 -18.26 11.80 -14.76
CA ASN A 225 -19.37 11.25 -15.56
C ASN A 225 -20.50 12.25 -15.83
N GLY A 226 -20.16 13.51 -16.15
CA GLY A 226 -21.13 14.54 -16.51
C GLY A 226 -21.91 15.16 -15.34
N LYS A 227 -21.61 14.80 -14.08
CA LYS A 227 -22.22 15.41 -12.90
C LYS A 227 -21.26 16.36 -12.20
N LYS A 228 -21.76 17.56 -11.82
CA LYS A 228 -21.02 18.55 -11.07
C LYS A 228 -20.70 18.01 -9.66
N LEU A 229 -19.41 17.90 -9.32
CA LEU A 229 -18.98 17.66 -7.95
C LEU A 229 -18.82 19.00 -7.23
N SER A 230 -19.48 19.18 -6.11
CA SER A 230 -19.14 20.23 -5.17
C SER A 230 -17.88 19.80 -4.41
N VAL A 231 -16.78 20.48 -4.66
CA VAL A 231 -15.53 20.28 -3.94
C VAL A 231 -15.40 21.47 -2.99
N ASP A 232 -15.58 21.22 -1.69
CA ASP A 232 -15.14 22.17 -0.67
C ASP A 232 -13.63 22.04 -0.54
N VAL A 233 -12.90 22.99 -1.09
CA VAL A 233 -11.45 23.08 -0.96
C VAL A 233 -11.17 23.96 0.24
N ASP A 234 -10.96 23.36 1.41
CA ASP A 234 -10.37 24.09 2.52
C ASP A 234 -8.95 24.53 2.17
N ALA A 235 -8.57 25.73 2.62
CA ALA A 235 -7.33 26.39 2.24
C ALA A 235 -6.12 25.45 2.30
N ALA A 236 -5.44 25.31 1.17
CA ALA A 236 -4.24 24.51 1.04
C ALA A 236 -3.19 24.93 2.08
N GLN A 237 -2.75 23.97 2.91
CA GLN A 237 -1.62 24.19 3.80
C GLN A 237 -0.34 23.75 3.08
N PRO A 238 0.66 24.64 2.94
CA PRO A 238 1.95 24.24 2.40
C PRO A 238 2.64 23.25 3.36
N ALA A 239 3.03 22.10 2.84
CA ALA A 239 3.82 21.12 3.55
C ALA A 239 5.17 20.94 2.82
N GLN A 240 6.24 20.64 3.55
CA GLN A 240 7.57 20.35 3.00
C GLN A 240 7.94 18.91 3.29
N ASN A 241 8.54 18.23 2.30
CA ASN A 241 9.23 16.97 2.52
C ASN A 241 10.68 17.21 2.97
N THR A 242 11.40 16.14 3.31
CA THR A 242 12.81 16.20 3.73
C THR A 242 13.76 16.73 2.66
N ASP A 243 13.30 16.81 1.40
CA ASP A 243 14.08 17.26 0.24
C ASP A 243 13.76 18.72 -0.13
N ASN A 244 13.05 19.46 0.74
CA ASN A 244 12.64 20.86 0.54
C ASN A 244 11.69 21.11 -0.64
N GLU A 245 11.04 20.09 -1.18
CA GLU A 245 9.98 20.28 -2.18
C GLU A 245 8.66 20.63 -1.50
N ALA A 246 8.09 21.79 -1.86
CA ALA A 246 6.78 22.19 -1.39
C ALA A 246 5.68 21.38 -2.10
N TYR A 247 4.82 20.73 -1.32
CA TYR A 247 3.64 20.06 -1.85
C TYR A 247 2.36 20.63 -1.22
N THR A 248 1.29 20.61 -1.99
CA THR A 248 -0.01 21.13 -1.54
C THR A 248 -0.93 19.95 -1.19
N VAL A 249 -1.40 19.91 0.05
CA VAL A 249 -2.38 18.93 0.53
C VAL A 249 -3.78 19.52 0.33
N TYR A 250 -4.61 18.82 -0.44
CA TYR A 250 -6.02 19.15 -0.59
C TYR A 250 -6.87 18.20 0.26
N ASN A 251 -7.66 18.71 1.17
CA ASN A 251 -8.67 17.94 1.88
C ASN A 251 -9.97 17.98 1.08
N VAL A 252 -10.43 16.83 0.59
CA VAL A 252 -11.69 16.69 -0.13
C VAL A 252 -12.53 15.64 0.56
N SER A 253 -13.69 16.01 1.03
CA SER A 253 -14.66 15.05 1.58
C SER A 253 -15.64 14.66 0.49
N ILE A 254 -15.66 13.40 0.10
CA ILE A 254 -16.56 12.87 -0.92
C ILE A 254 -17.46 11.81 -0.27
N SER A 255 -18.78 12.10 -0.18
CA SER A 255 -19.74 11.09 0.24
C SER A 255 -19.66 9.87 -0.68
N THR A 256 -19.55 8.68 -0.10
CA THR A 256 -19.35 7.44 -0.86
C THR A 256 -20.57 6.55 -0.91
N VAL A 257 -21.60 6.82 -0.09
CA VAL A 257 -22.80 5.99 -0.10
C VAL A 257 -23.52 6.03 -1.45
N ALA A 258 -23.86 4.86 -1.98
CA ALA A 258 -24.64 4.72 -3.20
C ALA A 258 -25.62 3.56 -3.03
N ASN A 259 -26.92 3.86 -3.12
CA ASN A 259 -27.99 2.86 -3.00
C ASN A 259 -27.90 1.99 -1.72
N GLY A 260 -27.51 2.58 -0.59
CA GLY A 260 -27.36 1.88 0.69
C GLY A 260 -26.20 0.87 0.74
N LYS A 261 -25.22 0.95 -0.17
CA LYS A 261 -24.08 0.03 -0.26
C LYS A 261 -22.78 0.77 -0.43
N PHE A 262 -21.72 0.14 0.09
CA PHE A 262 -20.33 0.54 -0.11
C PHE A 262 -19.63 -0.59 -0.88
N VAL A 263 -19.17 -0.31 -2.09
CA VAL A 263 -18.35 -1.23 -2.88
C VAL A 263 -16.91 -0.74 -2.81
N PHE A 264 -16.10 -1.43 -2.04
CA PHE A 264 -14.65 -1.25 -2.00
C PHE A 264 -14.06 -1.94 -3.23
N SER A 265 -13.50 -1.19 -4.15
CA SER A 265 -12.84 -1.70 -5.33
C SER A 265 -11.38 -1.29 -5.33
N GLY A 266 -10.48 -2.24 -5.31
CA GLY A 266 -9.06 -1.97 -5.15
C GLY A 266 -8.16 -2.93 -5.89
N SER A 267 -6.86 -2.73 -5.70
CA SER A 267 -5.80 -3.58 -6.24
C SER A 267 -4.71 -3.82 -5.19
N GLY A 268 -3.92 -4.88 -5.41
CA GLY A 268 -2.84 -5.24 -4.53
C GLY A 268 -3.23 -6.06 -3.31
N SER A 269 -2.23 -6.60 -2.61
CA SER A 269 -2.37 -7.43 -1.41
C SER A 269 -1.18 -7.27 -0.49
N GLY A 270 -1.44 -6.85 0.76
CA GLY A 270 -0.45 -6.59 1.79
C GLY A 270 -0.30 -5.11 2.15
N HIS A 271 0.73 -4.82 2.94
CA HIS A 271 1.01 -3.45 3.44
C HIS A 271 1.54 -2.50 2.35
N GLY A 272 2.16 -3.04 1.30
CA GLY A 272 2.67 -2.30 0.14
C GLY A 272 4.00 -1.58 0.35
N VAL A 273 4.71 -1.80 1.46
CA VAL A 273 6.03 -1.21 1.71
C VAL A 273 7.13 -2.15 1.21
N GLY A 274 8.18 -1.62 0.61
CA GLY A 274 9.32 -2.37 0.09
C GLY A 274 8.98 -3.24 -1.12
N LEU A 275 9.58 -4.43 -1.24
CA LEU A 275 9.48 -5.27 -2.42
C LEU A 275 8.04 -5.78 -2.66
N SER A 276 7.55 -5.57 -3.89
CA SER A 276 6.36 -6.25 -4.41
C SER A 276 6.77 -7.56 -5.10
N GLN A 277 6.24 -8.70 -4.67
CA GLN A 277 6.54 -9.98 -5.32
C GLN A 277 6.07 -9.99 -6.77
N LYS A 278 4.84 -9.51 -7.03
CA LYS A 278 4.29 -9.41 -8.38
C LYS A 278 4.92 -8.29 -9.20
N GLY A 279 5.35 -7.21 -8.57
CA GLY A 279 6.12 -6.16 -9.23
C GLY A 279 7.52 -6.63 -9.63
N ALA A 280 8.22 -7.35 -8.75
CA ALA A 280 9.49 -7.98 -9.07
C ALA A 280 9.39 -8.93 -10.28
N GLN A 281 8.30 -9.72 -10.36
CA GLN A 281 8.02 -10.57 -11.52
C GLN A 281 7.81 -9.72 -12.78
N GLY A 282 7.05 -8.63 -12.70
CA GLY A 282 6.83 -7.73 -13.83
C GLY A 282 8.13 -7.08 -14.31
N MET A 283 8.98 -6.63 -13.39
CA MET A 283 10.29 -6.05 -13.71
C MET A 283 11.23 -7.09 -14.34
N ALA A 284 11.28 -8.31 -13.80
CA ALA A 284 12.08 -9.39 -14.40
C ALA A 284 11.65 -9.69 -15.85
N GLN A 285 10.34 -9.70 -16.14
CA GLN A 285 9.82 -9.86 -17.50
C GLN A 285 10.16 -8.69 -18.43
N MET A 286 10.45 -7.50 -17.88
CA MET A 286 10.96 -6.34 -18.62
C MET A 286 12.48 -6.37 -18.80
N GLY A 287 13.19 -7.39 -18.26
CA GLY A 287 14.63 -7.57 -18.40
C GLY A 287 15.47 -6.98 -17.29
N TYR A 288 14.87 -6.52 -16.19
CA TYR A 288 15.62 -6.07 -15.00
C TYR A 288 16.25 -7.27 -14.28
N ASP A 289 17.49 -7.15 -13.86
CA ASP A 289 18.14 -8.13 -12.98
C ASP A 289 17.68 -7.95 -11.51
N TYR A 290 17.99 -8.96 -10.67
CA TYR A 290 17.57 -8.93 -9.27
C TYR A 290 18.16 -7.77 -8.45
N LYS A 291 19.34 -7.25 -8.80
CA LYS A 291 19.96 -6.11 -8.12
C LYS A 291 19.25 -4.81 -8.48
N GLU A 292 18.91 -4.64 -9.75
CA GLU A 292 18.11 -3.51 -10.22
C GLU A 292 16.72 -3.53 -9.58
N ILE A 293 16.09 -4.71 -9.49
CA ILE A 293 14.80 -4.90 -8.81
C ILE A 293 14.90 -4.49 -7.34
N LEU A 294 15.89 -4.97 -6.61
CA LEU A 294 16.09 -4.63 -5.19
C LEU A 294 16.34 -3.14 -4.99
N CYS A 295 17.22 -2.53 -5.80
CA CYS A 295 17.54 -1.10 -5.74
C CYS A 295 16.34 -0.21 -6.11
N HIS A 296 15.40 -0.71 -6.92
CA HIS A 296 14.15 -0.01 -7.21
C HIS A 296 13.26 0.09 -5.98
N TYR A 297 13.07 -1.01 -5.24
CA TYR A 297 12.18 -1.06 -4.08
C TYR A 297 12.77 -0.53 -2.79
N TYR A 298 14.08 -0.58 -2.65
CA TYR A 298 14.79 -0.12 -1.46
C TYR A 298 15.75 1.01 -1.83
N THR A 299 15.39 2.22 -1.49
CA THR A 299 16.11 3.43 -1.91
C THR A 299 17.52 3.50 -1.31
N GLY A 300 18.52 3.66 -2.17
CA GLY A 300 19.91 3.94 -1.74
C GLY A 300 20.62 2.76 -1.09
N ILE A 301 20.20 1.53 -1.35
CA ILE A 301 20.87 0.32 -0.85
C ILE A 301 22.04 -0.11 -1.72
N THR A 302 22.89 -0.98 -1.15
CA THR A 302 23.89 -1.81 -1.83
C THR A 302 23.56 -3.29 -1.60
N ILE A 303 23.97 -4.15 -2.53
CA ILE A 303 23.94 -5.61 -2.34
C ILE A 303 25.36 -6.06 -2.01
N GLU A 304 25.53 -6.64 -0.83
CA GLU A 304 26.81 -7.07 -0.26
C GLU A 304 26.77 -8.58 -0.03
N GLY A 305 27.89 -9.30 -0.29
CA GLY A 305 28.00 -10.74 -0.14
C GLY A 305 29.40 -11.23 -0.07
#